data_b49b9c8cea5323f764828e43b8d40fe6
#
_entry.id   b49b9c8cea5323f764828e43b8d40fe6
#
_cell.length_a   1.000
_cell.length_b   1.000
_cell.length_c   1.000
_cell.angle_alpha   90.00
_cell.angle_beta   90.00
_cell.angle_gamma   90.00
#
_symmetry.space_group_name_H-M   'P 1'
#
loop_
_entity.id
_entity.type
_entity.pdbx_description
1 polymer ?
#
loop_
_entity_poly.entity_id
_entity_poly.type
_entity_poly.pdbx_seq_one_letter_code
_entity_poly.pdbx_strand_id
1 'polypeptide(L)'
;MRKLYTILLAAAAWSFGSLQASASIPECEHVLMTNSLISTTINNAGKKTVSSYNGYAVTVKGKTDLHLTSGSAPLAGGSTVDLQGENAWLFFDNVKPSLVIANYLSQVTVDGQAVVFNSGNRNNNNVRVAIYDNGTVVIPYGQAATKKAITVFKGENFTGDSLSMDINTYHNNLGAWDNRIRSFKLRRGFMATLANNANGTGFSKVYIADDADLNVAQLPDGMNAGDSSFVSFVRAFQWEWVSKKGKAGNPGVGSSNLLNVTSYYNWSADRMSGDPQTDVEFSPQFHHAGWPSAGTINALQNTTHVLGFNEPDNTNDSKEHPASPVDVIKMWPTVMQSGMRAGSPAPTSAWSG
;
A
#
# COMPACT_ATOMS: atom_id res chain seq x y z
N MET A 1 4.96 -36.47 -18.52
CA MET A 1 6.19 -37.28 -18.35
C MET A 1 6.24 -38.11 -17.06
N ARG A 2 5.71 -37.65 -15.91
CA ARG A 2 5.75 -38.44 -14.65
C ARG A 2 4.94 -39.73 -14.63
N LYS A 3 3.82 -39.81 -15.39
CA LYS A 3 3.01 -41.03 -15.48
C LYS A 3 3.68 -42.16 -16.31
N LEU A 4 4.61 -41.85 -17.23
CA LEU A 4 5.31 -42.84 -18.07
C LEU A 4 6.38 -43.62 -17.27
N TYR A 5 7.04 -43.00 -16.28
CA TYR A 5 8.07 -43.70 -15.48
C TYR A 5 7.49 -44.77 -14.55
N THR A 6 6.27 -44.54 -14.04
CA THR A 6 5.62 -45.52 -13.14
C THR A 6 5.18 -46.78 -13.90
N ILE A 7 4.82 -46.65 -15.16
CA ILE A 7 4.38 -47.80 -16.02
C ILE A 7 5.59 -48.63 -16.51
N LEU A 8 6.75 -48.01 -16.76
CA LEU A 8 7.96 -48.72 -17.19
C LEU A 8 8.59 -49.58 -16.08
N LEU A 9 8.49 -49.19 -14.82
CA LEU A 9 8.99 -50.01 -13.68
C LEU A 9 8.10 -51.22 -13.40
N ALA A 10 6.79 -51.13 -13.68
CA ALA A 10 5.90 -52.27 -13.55
C ALA A 10 6.05 -53.30 -14.69
N ALA A 11 6.43 -52.85 -15.90
CA ALA A 11 6.63 -53.76 -17.05
C ALA A 11 7.95 -54.56 -16.98
N ALA A 12 8.96 -54.09 -16.29
CA ALA A 12 10.24 -54.77 -16.14
C ALA A 12 10.18 -55.97 -15.17
N ALA A 13 9.17 -56.04 -14.30
CA ALA A 13 9.01 -57.15 -13.34
C ALA A 13 8.35 -58.40 -13.90
N TRP A 14 7.85 -58.37 -15.16
CA TRP A 14 7.12 -59.51 -15.74
C TRP A 14 7.90 -60.32 -16.77
N SER A 15 9.17 -60.05 -17.03
CA SER A 15 9.95 -60.71 -18.06
C SER A 15 10.93 -61.83 -17.57
N PHE A 16 10.95 -62.19 -16.28
CA PHE A 16 11.76 -63.33 -15.83
C PHE A 16 10.86 -64.40 -15.25
N GLY A 17 10.87 -65.52 -16.03
CA GLY A 17 10.05 -66.69 -15.84
C GLY A 17 10.28 -67.44 -14.54
N SER A 18 9.26 -68.14 -14.18
CA SER A 18 9.10 -69.34 -13.38
C SER A 18 10.30 -69.81 -12.56
N LEU A 19 10.29 -69.47 -11.26
CA LEU A 19 10.85 -70.34 -10.21
C LEU A 19 9.91 -70.23 -9.03
N GLN A 20 9.33 -71.37 -8.64
CA GLN A 20 8.54 -71.47 -7.42
C GLN A 20 9.45 -71.27 -6.21
N ALA A 21 9.23 -70.17 -5.55
CA ALA A 21 9.53 -70.02 -4.14
C ALA A 21 8.44 -69.12 -3.56
N SER A 22 7.75 -69.60 -2.56
CA SER A 22 6.84 -68.76 -1.76
C SER A 22 7.66 -67.71 -1.03
N ALA A 23 7.96 -66.62 -1.73
CA ALA A 23 8.45 -65.40 -1.12
C ALA A 23 7.21 -64.60 -0.73
N SER A 24 7.03 -64.36 0.56
CA SER A 24 6.13 -63.33 1.05
C SER A 24 6.39 -62.03 0.23
N ILE A 25 5.33 -61.53 -0.41
CA ILE A 25 5.38 -60.22 -1.07
C ILE A 25 5.85 -59.24 -0.01
N PRO A 26 7.01 -58.55 -0.16
CA PRO A 26 7.37 -57.50 0.77
C PRO A 26 6.19 -56.53 0.79
N GLU A 27 5.67 -56.21 1.96
CA GLU A 27 4.75 -55.08 2.11
C GLU A 27 5.36 -53.92 1.31
N CYS A 28 4.62 -53.44 0.32
CA CYS A 28 4.97 -52.18 -0.30
C CYS A 28 5.03 -51.14 0.82
N GLU A 29 6.25 -50.81 1.26
CA GLU A 29 6.41 -49.60 2.04
C GLU A 29 5.66 -48.51 1.26
N HIS A 30 4.62 -47.96 1.88
CA HIS A 30 4.01 -46.73 1.43
C HIS A 30 5.11 -45.68 1.48
N VAL A 31 5.83 -45.51 0.36
CA VAL A 31 6.64 -44.34 0.15
C VAL A 31 5.62 -43.20 0.16
N LEU A 32 5.47 -42.58 1.30
CA LEU A 32 4.84 -41.28 1.40
C LEU A 32 5.64 -40.38 0.47
N MET A 33 5.14 -40.25 -0.78
CA MET A 33 5.62 -39.21 -1.67
C MET A 33 5.22 -37.90 -0.99
N THR A 34 6.10 -37.40 -0.14
CA THR A 34 6.02 -36.02 0.29
C THR A 34 6.02 -35.20 -0.99
N ASN A 35 4.91 -34.52 -1.28
CA ASN A 35 4.83 -33.58 -2.37
C ASN A 35 5.85 -32.46 -2.10
N SER A 36 7.11 -32.71 -2.48
CA SER A 36 8.14 -31.68 -2.37
C SER A 36 7.83 -30.61 -3.40
N LEU A 37 7.66 -29.38 -2.94
CA LEU A 37 7.46 -28.23 -3.80
C LEU A 37 8.66 -28.04 -4.72
N ILE A 38 8.42 -27.60 -5.94
CA ILE A 38 9.48 -27.25 -6.90
C ILE A 38 10.06 -25.90 -6.46
N SER A 39 11.33 -25.89 -6.05
CA SER A 39 11.99 -24.65 -5.67
C SER A 39 12.33 -23.80 -6.89
N THR A 40 12.03 -22.50 -6.82
CA THR A 40 12.41 -21.51 -7.83
C THR A 40 12.80 -20.19 -7.16
N THR A 41 13.73 -19.46 -7.76
CA THR A 41 14.18 -18.15 -7.26
C THR A 41 14.05 -17.10 -8.37
N ILE A 42 13.46 -15.96 -8.03
CA ILE A 42 13.33 -14.78 -8.90
C ILE A 42 14.12 -13.64 -8.21
N ASN A 43 15.11 -13.12 -8.89
CA ASN A 43 16.02 -12.12 -8.31
C ASN A 43 16.29 -10.96 -9.27
N ASN A 44 16.15 -9.72 -8.79
CA ASN A 44 16.38 -8.50 -9.55
C ASN A 44 15.67 -8.48 -10.92
N ALA A 45 14.47 -9.05 -10.97
CA ALA A 45 13.74 -9.24 -12.23
C ALA A 45 12.86 -8.04 -12.61
N GLY A 46 12.85 -6.96 -11.81
CA GLY A 46 11.89 -5.88 -11.98
C GLY A 46 10.46 -6.42 -11.90
N LYS A 47 9.59 -6.03 -12.81
CA LYS A 47 8.23 -6.58 -12.89
C LYS A 47 8.24 -7.97 -13.57
N LYS A 48 7.81 -8.98 -12.82
CA LYS A 48 7.65 -10.36 -13.29
C LYS A 48 6.18 -10.77 -13.17
N THR A 49 5.55 -11.10 -14.28
CA THR A 49 4.14 -11.51 -14.31
C THR A 49 4.01 -13.00 -14.59
N VAL A 50 3.24 -13.71 -13.77
CA VAL A 50 2.83 -15.11 -13.97
C VAL A 50 1.35 -15.24 -13.64
N SER A 51 0.67 -16.23 -14.20
CA SER A 51 -0.74 -16.46 -13.87
C SER A 51 -0.88 -16.94 -12.42
N SER A 52 -0.21 -18.05 -12.09
CA SER A 52 -0.27 -18.68 -10.78
C SER A 52 0.91 -19.63 -10.58
N TYR A 53 1.13 -20.03 -9.33
CA TYR A 53 2.00 -21.15 -8.98
C TYR A 53 1.19 -22.33 -8.46
N ASN A 54 1.59 -23.55 -8.84
CA ASN A 54 0.95 -24.78 -8.40
C ASN A 54 2.04 -25.81 -8.03
N GLY A 55 2.24 -26.04 -6.73
CA GLY A 55 3.27 -26.96 -6.21
C GLY A 55 4.68 -26.34 -6.23
N TYR A 56 4.83 -25.03 -6.01
CA TYR A 56 6.12 -24.32 -6.00
C TYR A 56 6.45 -23.70 -4.65
N ALA A 57 7.72 -23.76 -4.27
CA ALA A 57 8.34 -22.90 -3.27
C ALA A 57 9.11 -21.79 -4.00
N VAL A 58 8.58 -20.57 -3.99
CA VAL A 58 9.10 -19.43 -4.73
C VAL A 58 9.86 -18.52 -3.79
N THR A 59 11.12 -18.22 -4.09
CA THR A 59 11.89 -17.17 -3.41
C THR A 59 11.94 -15.94 -4.30
N VAL A 60 11.49 -14.81 -3.78
CA VAL A 60 11.52 -13.49 -4.45
C VAL A 60 12.50 -12.60 -3.72
N LYS A 61 13.48 -12.04 -4.41
CA LYS A 61 14.51 -11.21 -3.81
C LYS A 61 15.02 -10.10 -4.71
N GLY A 62 15.78 -9.19 -4.10
CA GLY A 62 16.29 -8.02 -4.79
C GLY A 62 15.14 -7.10 -5.23
N LYS A 63 15.37 -6.30 -6.28
CA LYS A 63 14.35 -5.39 -6.82
C LYS A 63 13.42 -6.17 -7.75
N THR A 64 12.45 -6.88 -7.17
CA THR A 64 11.51 -7.75 -7.91
C THR A 64 10.08 -7.51 -7.48
N ASP A 65 9.21 -7.26 -8.44
CA ASP A 65 7.76 -7.16 -8.31
C ASP A 65 7.14 -8.40 -8.95
N LEU A 66 6.76 -9.38 -8.13
CA LEU A 66 6.11 -10.59 -8.62
C LEU A 66 4.60 -10.38 -8.69
N HIS A 67 4.04 -10.38 -9.88
CA HIS A 67 2.61 -10.25 -10.16
C HIS A 67 1.97 -11.61 -10.43
N LEU A 68 0.95 -11.97 -9.62
CA LEU A 68 0.10 -13.13 -9.80
C LEU A 68 -1.25 -12.66 -10.37
N THR A 69 -1.55 -13.03 -11.61
CA THR A 69 -2.72 -12.49 -12.32
C THR A 69 -3.98 -13.34 -12.22
N SER A 70 -3.91 -14.57 -11.70
CA SER A 70 -5.08 -15.39 -11.44
C SER A 70 -5.90 -14.86 -10.26
N GLY A 71 -7.17 -14.56 -10.50
CA GLY A 71 -8.10 -14.13 -9.45
C GLY A 71 -8.65 -15.27 -8.58
N SER A 72 -8.55 -16.53 -9.01
CA SER A 72 -9.19 -17.66 -8.33
C SER A 72 -8.24 -18.58 -7.58
N ALA A 73 -7.02 -18.76 -8.07
CA ALA A 73 -6.04 -19.66 -7.45
C ALA A 73 -4.60 -19.19 -7.75
N PRO A 74 -4.18 -18.03 -7.28
CA PRO A 74 -2.84 -17.51 -7.53
C PRO A 74 -1.73 -18.38 -6.92
N LEU A 75 -2.00 -19.01 -5.77
CA LEU A 75 -1.09 -19.95 -5.09
C LEU A 75 -1.85 -21.27 -4.84
N ALA A 76 -1.65 -22.26 -5.70
CA ALA A 76 -2.30 -23.57 -5.62
C ALA A 76 -1.29 -24.66 -5.23
N GLY A 77 -1.80 -25.87 -4.93
CA GLY A 77 -0.97 -27.06 -4.66
C GLY A 77 0.01 -26.90 -3.53
N GLY A 78 -0.34 -26.11 -2.50
CA GLY A 78 0.53 -25.82 -1.37
C GLY A 78 1.70 -24.89 -1.70
N SER A 79 1.64 -24.15 -2.83
CA SER A 79 2.70 -23.21 -3.19
C SER A 79 2.93 -22.16 -2.11
N THR A 80 4.19 -21.78 -1.93
CA THR A 80 4.63 -20.75 -0.98
C THR A 80 5.47 -19.68 -1.65
N VAL A 81 5.50 -18.47 -1.08
CA VAL A 81 6.35 -17.37 -1.54
C VAL A 81 7.13 -16.81 -0.36
N ASP A 82 8.45 -16.81 -0.46
CA ASP A 82 9.35 -16.16 0.49
C ASP A 82 9.86 -14.83 -0.08
N LEU A 83 9.54 -13.72 0.57
CA LEU A 83 9.96 -12.37 0.20
C LEU A 83 11.25 -12.03 0.95
N GLN A 84 12.37 -11.94 0.23
CA GLN A 84 13.66 -11.66 0.83
C GLN A 84 14.11 -10.22 0.58
N GLY A 85 14.20 -9.47 1.68
CA GLY A 85 14.56 -8.05 1.66
C GLY A 85 13.40 -7.11 1.28
N GLU A 86 13.60 -5.83 1.51
CA GLU A 86 12.55 -4.79 1.46
C GLU A 86 12.01 -4.47 0.05
N ASN A 87 12.75 -4.85 -0.98
CA ASN A 87 12.42 -4.52 -2.38
C ASN A 87 11.79 -5.69 -3.14
N ALA A 88 11.54 -6.83 -2.48
CA ALA A 88 10.85 -7.97 -3.05
C ALA A 88 9.36 -7.87 -2.71
N TRP A 89 8.53 -7.49 -3.66
CA TRP A 89 7.09 -7.27 -3.45
C TRP A 89 6.26 -8.33 -4.18
N LEU A 90 5.14 -8.73 -3.58
CA LEU A 90 4.21 -9.70 -4.17
C LEU A 90 2.86 -9.03 -4.46
N PHE A 91 2.41 -9.15 -5.69
CA PHE A 91 1.15 -8.59 -6.18
C PHE A 91 0.16 -9.71 -6.50
N PHE A 92 -1.07 -9.53 -6.05
CA PHE A 92 -2.23 -10.32 -6.44
C PHE A 92 -3.16 -9.42 -7.24
N ASP A 93 -2.98 -9.38 -8.57
CA ASP A 93 -3.55 -8.34 -9.43
C ASP A 93 -5.09 -8.30 -9.45
N ASN A 94 -5.77 -9.41 -9.11
CA ASN A 94 -7.23 -9.51 -9.15
C ASN A 94 -7.83 -10.11 -7.86
N VAL A 95 -7.12 -10.04 -6.74
CA VAL A 95 -7.59 -10.55 -5.45
C VAL A 95 -7.55 -9.43 -4.42
N LYS A 96 -8.69 -9.12 -3.81
CA LYS A 96 -8.79 -8.06 -2.80
C LYS A 96 -7.97 -8.34 -1.55
N PRO A 97 -7.50 -7.32 -0.83
CA PRO A 97 -6.69 -7.47 0.38
C PRO A 97 -7.30 -8.40 1.43
N SER A 98 -8.60 -8.30 1.71
CA SER A 98 -9.27 -9.18 2.67
C SER A 98 -9.19 -10.66 2.28
N LEU A 99 -9.32 -10.96 0.98
CA LEU A 99 -9.21 -12.33 0.46
C LEU A 99 -7.77 -12.83 0.46
N VAL A 100 -6.79 -11.96 0.19
CA VAL A 100 -5.36 -12.32 0.30
C VAL A 100 -5.03 -12.66 1.75
N ILE A 101 -5.48 -11.85 2.70
CA ILE A 101 -5.26 -12.07 4.13
C ILE A 101 -5.88 -13.42 4.57
N ALA A 102 -7.12 -13.68 4.15
CA ALA A 102 -7.85 -14.87 4.56
C ALA A 102 -7.32 -16.17 3.94
N ASN A 103 -6.87 -16.14 2.67
CA ASN A 103 -6.65 -17.36 1.91
C ASN A 103 -5.19 -17.60 1.49
N TYR A 104 -4.35 -16.58 1.39
CA TYR A 104 -3.03 -16.68 0.79
C TYR A 104 -1.89 -16.18 1.69
N LEU A 105 -2.17 -15.31 2.66
CA LEU A 105 -1.11 -14.69 3.46
C LEU A 105 -0.33 -15.71 4.31
N SER A 106 -0.97 -16.81 4.72
CA SER A 106 -0.30 -17.91 5.42
C SER A 106 0.69 -18.69 4.54
N GLN A 107 0.63 -18.54 3.22
CA GLN A 107 1.56 -19.13 2.25
C GLN A 107 2.75 -18.20 1.94
N VAL A 108 2.79 -17.02 2.57
CA VAL A 108 3.86 -16.03 2.39
C VAL A 108 4.77 -16.05 3.62
N THR A 109 6.08 -15.95 3.40
CA THR A 109 7.10 -15.73 4.44
C THR A 109 7.91 -14.48 4.10
N VAL A 110 8.57 -13.93 5.09
CA VAL A 110 9.51 -12.81 4.95
C VAL A 110 10.85 -13.23 5.54
N ASP A 111 11.89 -13.32 4.72
CA ASP A 111 13.22 -13.85 5.08
C ASP A 111 13.12 -15.21 5.80
N GLY A 112 12.27 -16.10 5.31
CA GLY A 112 12.01 -17.42 5.85
C GLY A 112 11.17 -17.43 7.14
N GLN A 113 10.74 -16.28 7.65
CA GLN A 113 9.90 -16.18 8.84
C GLN A 113 8.42 -16.08 8.46
N ALA A 114 7.56 -16.73 9.24
CA ALA A 114 6.12 -16.63 9.04
C ALA A 114 5.62 -15.16 9.06
N VAL A 115 4.63 -14.87 8.23
CA VAL A 115 3.98 -13.57 8.27
C VAL A 115 3.22 -13.39 9.59
N VAL A 116 3.48 -12.27 10.24
CA VAL A 116 2.70 -11.76 11.37
C VAL A 116 1.90 -10.57 10.88
N PHE A 117 0.59 -10.74 10.79
CA PHE A 117 -0.32 -9.70 10.34
C PHE A 117 -1.55 -9.60 11.24
N ASN A 118 -1.76 -8.41 11.80
CA ASN A 118 -2.95 -8.09 12.58
C ASN A 118 -3.46 -6.71 12.14
N SER A 119 -4.63 -6.68 11.53
CA SER A 119 -5.24 -5.43 11.03
C SER A 119 -5.52 -4.41 12.13
N GLY A 120 -5.80 -4.85 13.36
CA GLY A 120 -6.04 -4.00 14.53
C GLY A 120 -4.77 -3.55 15.26
N ASN A 121 -3.69 -4.32 15.16
CA ASN A 121 -2.40 -3.99 15.77
C ASN A 121 -1.27 -4.06 14.73
N ARG A 122 -1.09 -2.99 13.98
CA ARG A 122 -0.14 -2.90 12.88
C ARG A 122 1.32 -2.84 13.34
N ASN A 123 1.59 -2.54 14.60
CA ASN A 123 2.94 -2.34 15.12
C ASN A 123 3.79 -3.60 15.14
N ASN A 124 3.15 -4.77 15.24
CA ASN A 124 3.81 -6.07 15.31
C ASN A 124 3.87 -6.79 13.95
N ASN A 125 3.39 -6.17 12.89
CA ASN A 125 3.34 -6.79 11.57
C ASN A 125 4.70 -6.73 10.87
N ASN A 126 5.10 -7.85 10.26
CA ASN A 126 6.29 -7.90 9.40
C ASN A 126 5.97 -7.73 7.91
N VAL A 127 4.70 -7.56 7.57
CA VAL A 127 4.26 -7.21 6.22
C VAL A 127 3.24 -6.06 6.26
N ARG A 128 3.17 -5.31 5.16
CA ARG A 128 2.04 -4.47 4.82
C ARG A 128 1.22 -5.16 3.73
N VAL A 129 -0.08 -5.20 3.90
CA VAL A 129 -1.04 -5.59 2.86
C VAL A 129 -1.77 -4.32 2.43
N ALA A 130 -1.60 -3.92 1.19
CA ALA A 130 -2.12 -2.67 0.65
C ALA A 130 -2.98 -2.90 -0.60
N ILE A 131 -3.90 -1.97 -0.86
CA ILE A 131 -4.67 -1.93 -2.09
C ILE A 131 -3.73 -1.63 -3.26
N TYR A 132 -3.85 -2.39 -4.34
CA TYR A 132 -3.16 -2.13 -5.60
C TYR A 132 -4.13 -2.28 -6.77
N ASP A 133 -4.61 -1.16 -7.30
CA ASP A 133 -5.69 -1.10 -8.30
C ASP A 133 -6.92 -1.92 -7.83
N ASN A 134 -7.29 -2.98 -8.54
CA ASN A 134 -8.38 -3.89 -8.15
C ASN A 134 -7.89 -5.12 -7.37
N GLY A 135 -6.63 -5.14 -6.97
CA GLY A 135 -5.97 -6.24 -6.29
C GLY A 135 -5.23 -5.81 -5.03
N THR A 136 -4.15 -6.52 -4.75
CA THR A 136 -3.40 -6.41 -3.50
C THR A 136 -1.91 -6.41 -3.77
N VAL A 137 -1.16 -5.64 -2.99
CA VAL A 137 0.28 -5.79 -2.86
C VAL A 137 0.66 -6.18 -1.42
N VAL A 138 1.52 -7.19 -1.30
CA VAL A 138 2.15 -7.60 -0.04
C VAL A 138 3.59 -7.10 -0.04
N ILE A 139 3.92 -6.24 0.93
CA ILE A 139 5.20 -5.55 1.04
C ILE A 139 5.88 -6.01 2.32
N PRO A 140 7.08 -6.60 2.27
CA PRO A 140 7.83 -6.97 3.47
C PRO A 140 8.22 -5.72 4.28
N TYR A 141 8.20 -5.84 5.60
CA TYR A 141 8.60 -4.79 6.56
C TYR A 141 7.80 -3.47 6.48
N GLY A 142 6.63 -3.46 5.83
CA GLY A 142 5.92 -2.23 5.47
C GLY A 142 4.99 -1.62 6.52
N GLN A 143 4.66 -2.33 7.60
CA GLN A 143 3.54 -1.94 8.48
C GLN A 143 3.92 -1.40 9.86
N ALA A 144 5.17 -1.44 10.26
CA ALA A 144 5.54 -0.95 11.58
C ALA A 144 5.17 0.55 11.73
N ALA A 145 4.52 0.93 12.83
CA ALA A 145 4.20 2.34 13.13
C ALA A 145 5.47 3.21 13.20
N THR A 146 6.59 2.58 13.52
CA THR A 146 7.91 3.18 13.56
C THR A 146 8.64 3.14 12.22
N LYS A 147 7.97 2.79 11.13
CA LYS A 147 8.60 2.73 9.81
C LYS A 147 9.05 4.10 9.36
N LYS A 148 10.35 4.24 9.16
CA LYS A 148 10.96 5.46 8.65
C LYS A 148 10.72 5.55 7.14
N ALA A 149 9.79 6.39 6.73
CA ALA A 149 9.41 6.53 5.33
C ALA A 149 10.25 7.56 4.58
N ILE A 150 10.63 8.63 5.25
CA ILE A 150 11.38 9.75 4.67
C ILE A 150 12.64 10.02 5.49
N THR A 151 13.76 10.21 4.80
CA THR A 151 15.01 10.71 5.39
C THR A 151 15.32 12.07 4.80
N VAL A 152 15.34 13.09 5.63
CA VAL A 152 15.65 14.48 5.26
C VAL A 152 17.11 14.82 5.56
N PHE A 153 17.69 15.77 4.81
CA PHE A 153 19.09 16.17 4.92
C PHE A 153 19.21 17.70 4.98
N LYS A 154 20.19 18.20 5.74
CA LYS A 154 20.45 19.64 5.85
C LYS A 154 21.18 20.23 4.63
N GLY A 155 21.83 19.40 3.82
CA GLY A 155 22.48 19.80 2.58
C GLY A 155 21.73 19.31 1.36
N GLU A 156 22.01 19.90 0.21
CA GLU A 156 21.59 19.38 -1.10
C GLU A 156 22.35 18.09 -1.42
N ASN A 157 21.84 17.32 -2.40
CA ASN A 157 22.45 16.07 -2.83
C ASN A 157 22.67 15.08 -1.68
N PHE A 158 21.77 15.09 -0.68
CA PHE A 158 21.76 14.17 0.46
C PHE A 158 23.01 14.30 1.34
N THR A 159 23.52 15.51 1.51
CA THR A 159 24.70 15.82 2.30
C THR A 159 24.37 16.42 3.67
N GLY A 160 25.36 16.48 4.55
CA GLY A 160 25.20 17.00 5.93
C GLY A 160 24.46 16.05 6.85
N ASP A 161 23.96 16.59 7.96
CA ASP A 161 23.18 15.84 8.93
C ASP A 161 21.91 15.27 8.29
N SER A 162 21.46 14.12 8.76
CA SER A 162 20.23 13.49 8.30
C SER A 162 19.30 13.11 9.45
N LEU A 163 17.99 13.11 9.19
CA LEU A 163 16.94 12.68 10.11
C LEU A 163 15.92 11.82 9.38
N SER A 164 15.67 10.62 9.89
CA SER A 164 14.62 9.76 9.38
C SER A 164 13.36 9.94 10.23
N MET A 165 12.21 10.15 9.55
CA MET A 165 10.93 10.46 10.18
C MET A 165 9.92 9.32 10.00
N ASP A 166 9.07 9.16 11.01
CA ASP A 166 8.02 8.15 11.05
C ASP A 166 6.83 8.53 10.16
N ILE A 167 6.08 7.49 9.74
CA ILE A 167 4.78 7.68 9.08
C ILE A 167 3.71 8.14 10.08
N ASN A 168 2.65 8.74 9.55
CA ASN A 168 1.47 9.19 10.30
C ASN A 168 1.73 10.22 11.41
N THR A 169 2.97 10.66 11.59
CA THR A 169 3.33 11.67 12.56
C THR A 169 3.19 13.06 11.93
N TYR A 170 2.49 13.94 12.62
CA TYR A 170 2.29 15.33 12.23
C TYR A 170 3.46 16.17 12.74
N HIS A 171 4.53 16.26 11.96
CA HIS A 171 5.74 17.01 12.35
C HIS A 171 5.55 18.51 12.10
N ASN A 172 4.91 19.20 13.03
CA ASN A 172 4.67 20.65 13.03
C ASN A 172 5.64 21.43 13.94
N ASN A 173 6.59 20.74 14.53
CA ASN A 173 7.70 21.33 15.28
C ASN A 173 8.97 20.55 14.90
N LEU A 174 9.71 21.07 13.96
CA LEU A 174 10.94 20.45 13.48
C LEU A 174 12.16 20.77 14.32
N GLY A 175 12.06 21.69 15.30
CA GLY A 175 13.15 22.05 16.19
C GLY A 175 14.40 22.48 15.42
N ALA A 176 15.54 21.83 15.65
CA ALA A 176 16.81 22.11 14.96
C ALA A 176 16.79 21.83 13.43
N TRP A 177 15.70 21.28 12.91
CA TRP A 177 15.49 20.99 11.50
C TRP A 177 14.58 22.00 10.80
N ASP A 178 13.97 22.90 11.59
CA ASP A 178 13.12 23.97 11.05
C ASP A 178 13.90 24.85 10.08
N ASN A 179 13.38 25.04 8.89
CA ASN A 179 14.03 25.78 7.81
C ASN A 179 15.46 25.28 7.43
N ARG A 180 15.74 23.98 7.67
CA ARG A 180 17.07 23.39 7.42
C ARG A 180 17.05 22.21 6.47
N ILE A 181 15.89 21.72 6.07
CA ILE A 181 15.75 20.59 5.13
C ILE A 181 16.01 21.11 3.73
N ARG A 182 17.02 20.54 3.02
CA ARG A 182 17.38 20.94 1.65
C ARG A 182 17.25 19.82 0.62
N SER A 183 17.31 18.56 1.06
CA SER A 183 17.08 17.40 0.23
C SER A 183 16.45 16.28 1.05
N PHE A 184 15.88 15.28 0.37
CA PHE A 184 15.31 14.11 1.07
C PHE A 184 15.25 12.87 0.17
N LYS A 185 15.14 11.71 0.83
CA LYS A 185 14.84 10.42 0.21
C LYS A 185 13.54 9.92 0.77
N LEU A 186 12.58 9.60 -0.09
CA LEU A 186 11.29 8.99 0.25
C LEU A 186 11.28 7.56 -0.26
N ARG A 187 10.99 6.62 0.61
CA ARG A 187 10.98 5.20 0.26
C ARG A 187 9.76 4.86 -0.61
N ARG A 188 9.95 3.91 -1.49
CA ARG A 188 8.89 3.33 -2.31
C ARG A 188 7.71 2.85 -1.45
N GLY A 189 6.48 3.11 -1.91
CA GLY A 189 5.24 2.77 -1.20
C GLY A 189 4.81 3.79 -0.16
N PHE A 190 5.42 4.99 -0.18
CA PHE A 190 5.07 6.09 0.73
C PHE A 190 4.79 7.39 -0.02
N MET A 191 4.03 8.24 0.65
CA MET A 191 3.77 9.62 0.28
C MET A 191 4.30 10.54 1.39
N ALA A 192 4.80 11.70 1.04
CA ALA A 192 5.17 12.73 2.02
C ALA A 192 4.75 14.11 1.53
N THR A 193 4.29 14.95 2.46
CA THR A 193 4.01 16.35 2.23
C THR A 193 4.99 17.18 3.03
N LEU A 194 5.63 18.13 2.34
CA LEU A 194 6.46 19.18 2.93
C LEU A 194 5.76 20.53 2.74
N ALA A 195 5.82 21.40 3.72
CA ALA A 195 5.23 22.75 3.64
C ALA A 195 6.07 23.80 4.37
N ASN A 196 5.90 25.07 3.95
CA ASN A 196 6.66 26.17 4.50
C ASN A 196 6.22 26.57 5.91
N ASN A 197 4.93 26.44 6.22
CA ASN A 197 4.42 26.79 7.54
C ASN A 197 4.25 25.52 8.40
N ALA A 198 4.54 25.63 9.68
CA ALA A 198 4.48 24.54 10.65
C ALA A 198 3.10 23.83 10.72
N ASN A 199 2.04 24.48 10.30
CA ASN A 199 0.69 23.91 10.24
C ASN A 199 0.35 23.29 8.87
N GLY A 200 1.32 23.03 8.01
CA GLY A 200 1.10 22.39 6.69
C GLY A 200 0.62 23.33 5.58
N THR A 201 0.49 24.64 5.88
CA THR A 201 0.07 25.65 4.90
C THR A 201 1.25 26.38 4.25
N GLY A 202 0.98 27.42 3.48
CA GLY A 202 1.97 28.13 2.69
C GLY A 202 2.28 27.37 1.40
N PHE A 203 3.49 27.51 0.85
CA PHE A 203 3.88 26.65 -0.26
C PHE A 203 4.02 25.22 0.25
N SER A 204 3.19 24.33 -0.29
CA SER A 204 3.09 22.93 0.12
C SER A 204 3.17 22.03 -1.11
N LYS A 205 3.91 20.93 -0.98
CA LYS A 205 4.06 19.97 -2.07
C LYS A 205 3.96 18.54 -1.57
N VAL A 206 3.14 17.75 -2.26
CA VAL A 206 3.00 16.30 -2.06
C VAL A 206 3.98 15.57 -2.97
N TYR A 207 4.69 14.61 -2.41
CA TYR A 207 5.61 13.72 -3.12
C TYR A 207 5.14 12.28 -2.91
N ILE A 208 5.10 11.51 -3.98
CA ILE A 208 4.65 10.11 -3.97
C ILE A 208 5.76 9.25 -4.57
N ALA A 209 6.19 8.25 -3.82
CA ALA A 209 7.14 7.23 -4.25
C ALA A 209 6.38 5.91 -4.50
N ASP A 210 5.62 5.85 -5.60
CA ASP A 210 4.74 4.73 -5.94
C ASP A 210 5.49 3.53 -6.52
N ASP A 211 6.32 3.72 -7.54
CA ASP A 211 7.00 2.63 -8.25
C ASP A 211 8.47 2.47 -7.87
N ALA A 212 9.10 3.50 -7.31
CA ALA A 212 10.51 3.50 -6.90
C ALA A 212 10.73 4.47 -5.75
N ASP A 213 11.88 4.34 -5.07
CA ASP A 213 12.35 5.36 -4.14
C ASP A 213 12.47 6.70 -4.85
N LEU A 214 11.92 7.74 -4.22
CA LEU A 214 12.00 9.11 -4.72
C LEU A 214 13.13 9.84 -4.01
N ASN A 215 14.15 10.25 -4.78
CA ASN A 215 15.29 11.00 -4.29
C ASN A 215 15.21 12.45 -4.81
N VAL A 216 14.95 13.40 -3.90
CA VAL A 216 14.89 14.83 -4.21
C VAL A 216 16.19 15.47 -3.75
N ALA A 217 17.11 15.66 -4.67
CA ALA A 217 18.45 16.16 -4.40
C ALA A 217 18.47 17.65 -4.02
N GLN A 218 17.47 18.41 -4.45
CA GLN A 218 17.27 19.82 -4.13
C GLN A 218 15.76 20.11 -4.03
N LEU A 219 15.36 20.88 -3.04
CA LEU A 219 13.98 21.33 -2.92
C LEU A 219 13.63 22.34 -4.01
N PRO A 220 12.35 22.43 -4.45
CA PRO A 220 11.93 23.41 -5.45
C PRO A 220 12.04 24.85 -4.91
N ASP A 221 12.06 25.82 -5.81
CA ASP A 221 12.25 27.23 -5.52
C ASP A 221 11.32 27.79 -4.43
N GLY A 222 10.05 27.35 -4.39
CA GLY A 222 9.11 27.76 -3.33
C GLY A 222 9.43 27.24 -1.94
N MET A 223 10.38 26.30 -1.80
CA MET A 223 10.85 25.73 -0.51
C MET A 223 12.33 25.97 -0.27
N ASN A 224 13.08 26.42 -1.26
CA ASN A 224 14.51 26.66 -1.17
C ASN A 224 14.78 28.12 -0.81
N ALA A 225 15.74 28.37 0.06
CA ALA A 225 16.16 29.69 0.52
C ALA A 225 17.69 29.82 0.56
N GLY A 226 18.37 29.49 -0.55
CA GLY A 226 19.84 29.51 -0.63
C GLY A 226 20.48 28.47 0.29
N ASP A 227 21.16 28.92 1.36
CA ASP A 227 21.83 28.02 2.33
C ASP A 227 20.88 27.42 3.39
N SER A 228 19.57 27.72 3.31
CA SER A 228 18.53 27.21 4.18
C SER A 228 17.32 26.76 3.34
N SER A 229 16.19 26.50 3.99
CA SER A 229 14.92 26.24 3.33
C SER A 229 13.80 26.98 4.06
N PHE A 230 12.59 26.90 3.50
CA PHE A 230 11.38 27.40 4.18
C PHE A 230 10.57 26.26 4.82
N VAL A 231 11.07 25.02 4.84
CA VAL A 231 10.30 23.86 5.29
C VAL A 231 10.21 23.85 6.81
N SER A 232 8.98 23.97 7.32
CA SER A 232 8.63 23.91 8.75
C SER A 232 7.64 22.79 9.07
N PHE A 233 7.20 22.00 8.06
CA PHE A 233 6.26 20.91 8.22
C PHE A 233 6.66 19.73 7.36
N VAL A 234 6.54 18.53 7.93
CA VAL A 234 6.68 17.26 7.22
C VAL A 234 5.62 16.27 7.73
N ARG A 235 4.94 15.59 6.84
CA ARG A 235 4.06 14.47 7.17
C ARG A 235 4.19 13.39 6.13
N ALA A 236 4.50 12.14 6.57
CA ALA A 236 4.62 11.00 5.69
C ALA A 236 3.50 9.99 5.96
N PHE A 237 3.05 9.31 4.90
CA PHE A 237 1.95 8.36 4.90
C PHE A 237 2.33 7.10 4.16
N GLN A 238 1.67 5.98 4.48
CA GLN A 238 1.66 4.81 3.60
C GLN A 238 0.80 5.13 2.37
N TRP A 239 1.36 4.93 1.18
CA TRP A 239 0.63 5.13 -0.08
C TRP A 239 -0.27 3.93 -0.38
N GLU A 240 -1.52 4.18 -0.80
CA GLU A 240 -2.44 3.17 -1.32
C GLU A 240 -2.64 3.42 -2.82
N TRP A 241 -2.51 2.36 -3.62
CA TRP A 241 -2.68 2.45 -5.09
C TRP A 241 -4.15 2.19 -5.46
N VAL A 242 -5.04 3.02 -4.97
CA VAL A 242 -6.47 2.90 -5.25
C VAL A 242 -6.77 3.08 -6.74
N SER A 243 -7.72 2.31 -7.26
CA SER A 243 -8.20 2.48 -8.63
C SER A 243 -8.92 3.83 -8.78
N LYS A 244 -9.10 4.28 -10.02
CA LYS A 244 -9.88 5.50 -10.31
C LYS A 244 -11.37 5.36 -9.98
N LYS A 245 -11.83 4.16 -9.60
CA LYS A 245 -13.22 3.86 -9.30
C LYS A 245 -13.48 3.95 -7.81
N GLY A 246 -14.18 4.98 -7.41
CA GLY A 246 -14.61 5.22 -6.04
C GLY A 246 -16.13 5.30 -5.92
N LYS A 247 -16.64 5.38 -4.70
CA LYS A 247 -18.07 5.56 -4.38
C LYS A 247 -18.28 6.77 -3.50
N ALA A 248 -19.30 7.57 -3.84
CA ALA A 248 -19.89 8.54 -2.93
C ALA A 248 -20.88 7.85 -1.99
N GLY A 249 -20.85 8.18 -0.72
CA GLY A 249 -21.69 7.55 0.32
C GLY A 249 -21.09 6.24 0.85
N ASN A 250 -21.68 5.77 1.95
CA ASN A 250 -21.21 4.57 2.62
C ASN A 250 -21.40 3.33 1.73
N PRO A 251 -20.34 2.66 1.30
CA PRO A 251 -20.47 1.38 0.64
C PRO A 251 -20.76 0.32 1.70
N GLY A 252 -21.96 -0.22 1.79
CA GLY A 252 -22.12 -1.48 2.55
C GLY A 252 -21.12 -2.51 1.99
N VAL A 253 -20.63 -3.43 2.83
CA VAL A 253 -19.64 -4.45 2.42
C VAL A 253 -20.05 -5.17 1.13
N GLY A 254 -21.34 -5.49 0.97
CA GLY A 254 -21.87 -6.10 -0.26
C GLY A 254 -21.78 -5.20 -1.48
N SER A 255 -22.04 -3.90 -1.35
CA SER A 255 -22.02 -2.98 -2.49
C SER A 255 -20.61 -2.61 -2.95
N SER A 256 -19.62 -2.54 -2.05
CA SER A 256 -18.22 -2.32 -2.46
C SER A 256 -17.67 -3.50 -3.26
N ASN A 257 -18.10 -4.73 -2.93
CA ASN A 257 -17.74 -5.92 -3.69
C ASN A 257 -18.39 -5.96 -5.07
N LEU A 258 -19.70 -5.70 -5.15
CA LEU A 258 -20.44 -5.67 -6.42
C LEU A 258 -19.93 -4.58 -7.37
N LEU A 259 -19.62 -3.41 -6.84
CA LEU A 259 -19.15 -2.28 -7.64
C LEU A 259 -17.64 -2.36 -7.95
N ASN A 260 -16.90 -3.22 -7.25
CA ASN A 260 -15.45 -3.31 -7.32
C ASN A 260 -14.77 -1.93 -7.17
N VAL A 261 -15.13 -1.19 -6.12
CA VAL A 261 -14.52 0.09 -5.77
C VAL A 261 -13.41 -0.12 -4.76
N THR A 262 -12.40 0.73 -4.80
CA THR A 262 -11.25 0.71 -3.89
C THR A 262 -11.09 1.98 -3.06
N SER A 263 -12.02 2.94 -3.25
CA SER A 263 -12.08 4.17 -2.45
C SER A 263 -13.51 4.63 -2.23
N TYR A 264 -13.76 5.38 -1.17
CA TYR A 264 -15.04 6.05 -0.94
C TYR A 264 -14.87 7.32 -0.10
N TYR A 265 -15.90 8.18 -0.13
CA TYR A 265 -16.10 9.28 0.79
C TYR A 265 -17.59 9.34 1.21
N ASN A 266 -17.88 10.00 2.32
CA ASN A 266 -19.24 10.06 2.88
C ASN A 266 -19.60 11.43 3.47
N TRP A 267 -19.04 12.49 2.93
CA TRP A 267 -19.23 13.88 3.38
C TRP A 267 -18.84 14.16 4.85
N SER A 268 -17.98 13.33 5.42
CA SER A 268 -17.59 13.38 6.83
C SER A 268 -16.09 13.12 7.00
N ALA A 269 -15.61 13.27 8.24
CA ALA A 269 -14.30 12.77 8.67
C ALA A 269 -14.36 11.33 9.22
N ASP A 270 -15.55 10.80 9.46
CA ASP A 270 -15.71 9.51 10.13
C ASP A 270 -15.88 8.38 9.11
N ARG A 271 -15.07 7.35 9.27
CA ARG A 271 -15.28 6.09 8.54
C ARG A 271 -16.61 5.49 8.92
N MET A 272 -17.29 4.86 7.98
CA MET A 272 -18.52 4.15 8.31
C MET A 272 -18.29 2.96 9.24
N SER A 273 -19.26 2.64 10.09
CA SER A 273 -19.23 1.42 10.89
C SER A 273 -19.24 0.19 10.00
N GLY A 274 -18.33 -0.78 10.28
CA GLY A 274 -18.18 -1.99 9.49
C GLY A 274 -17.46 -1.77 8.14
N ASP A 275 -16.78 -0.64 7.98
CA ASP A 275 -15.92 -0.37 6.82
C ASP A 275 -14.90 -1.50 6.64
N PRO A 276 -14.81 -2.12 5.45
CA PRO A 276 -13.76 -3.07 5.11
C PRO A 276 -12.43 -2.33 4.87
N GLN A 277 -11.85 -1.77 5.95
CA GLN A 277 -10.66 -0.90 5.95
C GLN A 277 -9.45 -1.45 5.18
N THR A 278 -9.47 -2.74 4.89
CA THR A 278 -8.43 -3.40 4.10
C THR A 278 -8.68 -3.32 2.60
N ASP A 279 -9.93 -3.23 2.16
CA ASP A 279 -10.32 -3.32 0.75
C ASP A 279 -10.64 -1.98 0.10
N VAL A 280 -10.87 -0.95 0.90
CA VAL A 280 -11.21 0.39 0.42
C VAL A 280 -10.51 1.48 1.23
N GLU A 281 -9.96 2.47 0.55
CA GLU A 281 -9.46 3.68 1.18
C GLU A 281 -10.63 4.63 1.45
N PHE A 282 -10.69 5.15 2.66
CA PHE A 282 -11.59 6.24 3.01
C PHE A 282 -10.92 7.59 2.76
N SER A 283 -11.59 8.47 2.03
CA SER A 283 -11.19 9.86 1.83
C SER A 283 -12.09 10.75 2.68
N PRO A 284 -11.62 11.30 3.81
CA PRO A 284 -12.38 12.27 4.58
C PRO A 284 -12.65 13.53 3.76
N GLN A 285 -13.73 14.21 4.06
CA GLN A 285 -14.07 15.46 3.39
C GLN A 285 -14.25 16.59 4.40
N PHE A 286 -13.65 17.75 4.09
CA PHE A 286 -14.09 19.01 4.65
C PHE A 286 -15.40 19.39 3.94
N HIS A 287 -16.52 19.18 4.62
CA HIS A 287 -17.82 19.49 4.06
C HIS A 287 -17.95 21.01 3.81
N HIS A 288 -17.55 21.81 4.82
CA HIS A 288 -17.37 23.25 4.72
C HIS A 288 -16.21 23.70 5.62
N ALA A 289 -15.82 24.97 5.56
CA ALA A 289 -14.63 25.48 6.27
C ALA A 289 -14.63 25.26 7.80
N GLY A 290 -15.81 25.13 8.42
CA GLY A 290 -15.97 24.93 9.86
C GLY A 290 -16.20 23.47 10.27
N TRP A 291 -16.38 22.54 9.33
CA TRP A 291 -16.73 21.16 9.68
C TRP A 291 -16.32 20.17 8.56
N PRO A 292 -15.75 19.01 8.93
CA PRO A 292 -15.19 18.68 10.26
C PRO A 292 -14.02 19.62 10.61
N SER A 293 -13.63 19.65 11.90
CA SER A 293 -12.47 20.46 12.29
C SER A 293 -11.17 19.95 11.64
N ALA A 294 -10.22 20.86 11.38
CA ALA A 294 -8.91 20.46 10.90
C ALA A 294 -8.22 19.47 11.86
N GLY A 295 -8.40 19.62 13.17
CA GLY A 295 -7.87 18.70 14.17
C GLY A 295 -8.40 17.29 14.01
N THR A 296 -9.71 17.12 13.73
CA THR A 296 -10.31 15.81 13.45
C THR A 296 -9.69 15.15 12.23
N ILE A 297 -9.55 15.88 11.13
CA ILE A 297 -8.93 15.36 9.90
C ILE A 297 -7.43 15.06 10.13
N ASN A 298 -6.72 15.93 10.81
CA ASN A 298 -5.28 15.76 11.07
C ASN A 298 -4.96 14.56 11.97
N ALA A 299 -5.92 14.14 12.82
CA ALA A 299 -5.78 12.95 13.67
C ALA A 299 -5.95 11.62 12.90
N LEU A 300 -6.50 11.66 11.68
CA LEU A 300 -6.73 10.46 10.89
C LEU A 300 -5.41 9.82 10.46
N GLN A 301 -5.41 8.49 10.52
CA GLN A 301 -4.33 7.64 10.06
C GLN A 301 -4.83 6.72 8.95
N ASN A 302 -3.92 6.16 8.16
CA ASN A 302 -4.25 5.22 7.07
C ASN A 302 -5.20 5.78 6.02
N THR A 303 -5.06 7.08 5.75
CA THR A 303 -5.69 7.76 4.63
C THR A 303 -4.72 8.76 4.05
N THR A 304 -4.64 8.83 2.74
CA THR A 304 -3.69 9.68 2.01
C THR A 304 -4.37 10.83 1.28
N HIS A 305 -5.68 10.71 1.06
CA HIS A 305 -6.48 11.68 0.35
C HIS A 305 -7.45 12.39 1.28
N VAL A 306 -7.72 13.66 0.99
CA VAL A 306 -8.77 14.46 1.62
C VAL A 306 -9.50 15.22 0.53
N LEU A 307 -10.83 15.29 0.64
CA LEU A 307 -11.64 16.09 -0.29
C LEU A 307 -11.84 17.49 0.27
N GLY A 308 -11.87 18.45 -0.62
CA GLY A 308 -12.24 19.83 -0.34
C GLY A 308 -13.75 20.00 -0.14
N PHE A 309 -14.20 21.24 -0.11
CA PHE A 309 -15.56 21.61 0.28
C PHE A 309 -16.62 21.03 -0.65
N ASN A 310 -17.73 20.58 -0.03
CA ASN A 310 -18.90 20.12 -0.75
C ASN A 310 -19.73 21.34 -1.18
N GLU A 311 -20.12 21.37 -2.44
CA GLU A 311 -21.07 22.31 -3.01
C GLU A 311 -20.93 23.76 -2.46
N PRO A 312 -19.74 24.36 -2.45
CA PRO A 312 -19.52 25.65 -1.81
C PRO A 312 -20.29 26.81 -2.49
N ASP A 313 -20.85 26.55 -3.66
CA ASP A 313 -21.71 27.46 -4.44
C ASP A 313 -23.22 27.21 -4.22
N ASN A 314 -23.61 26.27 -3.32
CA ASN A 314 -25.01 25.92 -3.08
C ASN A 314 -25.72 27.01 -2.25
N THR A 315 -26.49 27.86 -2.90
CA THR A 315 -27.24 28.94 -2.24
C THR A 315 -28.45 28.45 -1.42
N ASN A 316 -28.85 27.19 -1.60
CA ASN A 316 -30.01 26.61 -0.92
C ASN A 316 -29.67 26.00 0.42
N ASP A 317 -28.40 25.74 0.71
CA ASP A 317 -27.92 25.20 1.98
C ASP A 317 -27.09 26.27 2.72
N SER A 318 -27.69 26.81 3.78
CA SER A 318 -27.02 27.83 4.61
C SER A 318 -25.78 27.31 5.36
N LYS A 319 -25.58 26.00 5.45
CA LYS A 319 -24.44 25.36 6.10
C LYS A 319 -23.26 25.16 5.13
N GLU A 320 -23.55 24.86 3.89
CA GLU A 320 -22.57 24.70 2.84
C GLU A 320 -22.01 26.02 2.37
N HIS A 321 -22.80 27.06 2.45
CA HIS A 321 -22.58 28.48 2.17
C HIS A 321 -22.02 28.86 0.81
N PRO A 322 -22.66 29.81 0.15
CA PRO A 322 -22.19 30.35 -1.09
C PRO A 322 -20.84 31.01 -0.85
N ALA A 323 -19.80 30.30 -1.23
CA ALA A 323 -18.49 30.85 -1.31
C ALA A 323 -18.21 31.16 -2.78
N SER A 324 -17.80 32.40 -3.04
CA SER A 324 -17.19 32.70 -4.33
C SER A 324 -15.90 31.89 -4.51
N PRO A 325 -15.39 31.68 -5.71
CA PRO A 325 -14.09 31.04 -5.93
C PRO A 325 -12.98 31.69 -5.08
N VAL A 326 -13.03 32.99 -4.90
CA VAL A 326 -12.07 33.73 -4.05
C VAL A 326 -12.19 33.33 -2.58
N ASP A 327 -13.41 33.14 -2.06
CA ASP A 327 -13.61 32.73 -0.68
C ASP A 327 -13.18 31.28 -0.46
N VAL A 328 -13.43 30.41 -1.41
CA VAL A 328 -12.91 29.03 -1.40
C VAL A 328 -11.38 29.00 -1.33
N ILE A 329 -10.72 29.85 -2.13
CA ILE A 329 -9.24 29.96 -2.09
C ILE A 329 -8.77 30.45 -0.71
N LYS A 330 -9.46 31.43 -0.09
CA LYS A 330 -9.12 31.90 1.25
C LYS A 330 -9.28 30.82 2.33
N MET A 331 -10.26 29.93 2.18
CA MET A 331 -10.53 28.83 3.09
C MET A 331 -9.63 27.62 2.84
N TRP A 332 -9.03 27.49 1.65
CA TRP A 332 -8.23 26.32 1.24
C TRP A 332 -7.10 25.94 2.21
N PRO A 333 -6.43 26.87 2.88
CA PRO A 333 -5.43 26.52 3.90
C PRO A 333 -5.92 25.55 4.98
N THR A 334 -7.23 25.51 5.28
CA THR A 334 -7.81 24.52 6.22
C THR A 334 -7.64 23.08 5.71
N VAL A 335 -7.85 22.86 4.42
CA VAL A 335 -7.66 21.55 3.78
C VAL A 335 -6.17 21.17 3.75
N MET A 336 -5.31 22.13 3.45
CA MET A 336 -3.86 21.93 3.37
C MET A 336 -3.24 21.50 4.71
N GLN A 337 -3.82 21.92 5.84
CA GLN A 337 -3.34 21.55 7.17
C GLN A 337 -3.29 20.02 7.39
N SER A 338 -4.09 19.25 6.69
CA SER A 338 -4.06 17.79 6.79
C SER A 338 -2.71 17.18 6.34
N GLY A 339 -1.98 17.84 5.47
CA GLY A 339 -0.83 17.27 4.78
C GLY A 339 -1.17 16.10 3.86
N MET A 340 -2.45 15.79 3.68
CA MET A 340 -2.93 14.76 2.74
C MET A 340 -2.96 15.30 1.31
N ARG A 341 -3.09 14.42 0.33
CA ARG A 341 -3.33 14.80 -1.05
C ARG A 341 -4.75 15.34 -1.18
N ALA A 342 -4.88 16.65 -1.44
CA ALA A 342 -6.16 17.32 -1.49
C ALA A 342 -6.84 17.16 -2.86
N GLY A 343 -8.11 16.75 -2.85
CA GLY A 343 -9.03 16.86 -3.98
C GLY A 343 -9.67 18.25 -4.01
N SER A 344 -10.02 18.72 -5.20
CA SER A 344 -10.69 20.02 -5.37
C SER A 344 -12.07 20.04 -4.72
N PRO A 345 -12.62 21.22 -4.42
CA PRO A 345 -14.04 21.37 -4.10
C PRO A 345 -14.92 20.83 -5.22
N ALA A 346 -16.11 20.37 -4.86
CA ALA A 346 -17.12 19.89 -5.82
C ALA A 346 -18.30 20.88 -5.87
N PRO A 347 -18.32 21.86 -6.78
CA PRO A 347 -19.43 22.80 -6.91
C PRO A 347 -20.69 22.13 -7.48
N THR A 348 -21.87 22.69 -7.19
CA THR A 348 -23.16 22.23 -7.75
C THR A 348 -23.25 22.53 -9.24
N SER A 349 -22.62 23.61 -9.67
CA SER A 349 -22.59 24.04 -11.07
C SER A 349 -21.18 24.53 -11.45
N ALA A 350 -20.89 24.51 -12.74
CA ALA A 350 -19.67 25.18 -13.21
C ALA A 350 -19.79 26.68 -12.94
N TRP A 351 -18.83 27.25 -12.22
CA TRP A 351 -18.74 28.69 -12.10
C TRP A 351 -18.48 29.28 -13.49
N SER A 352 -19.46 30.03 -14.01
CA SER A 352 -19.21 30.87 -15.19
C SER A 352 -18.36 32.05 -14.72
N GLY A 353 -17.09 32.06 -15.10
CA GLY A 353 -16.20 33.20 -14.89
C GLY A 353 -16.52 34.36 -15.79
#